data_d36a25d054888172fb8b62f92c42abb4
#
_entry.id   d36a25d054888172fb8b62f92c42abb4
#
_cell.length_a   1.000
_cell.length_b   1.000
_cell.length_c   1.000
_cell.angle_alpha   90.00
_cell.angle_beta   90.00
_cell.angle_gamma   90.00
#
_symmetry.space_group_name_H-M   'P 1'
#
loop_
_entity.id
_entity.type
_entity.pdbx_description
1 polymer ?
#
loop_
_entity_poly.entity_id
_entity_poly.type
_entity_poly.pdbx_seq_one_letter_code
_entity_poly.pdbx_strand_id
1 'polypeptide(L)'
;VCSTYIALFVIFGAFLEATGVANFFIDCANALVGWASGGPAKVAVVSSALCGMVSGSSVGNTVTTGSVTIPMMKKTGYPPEFAGAVEAASSTGGQIMPPIMGAAAFLMAEMVGVPYANIIVRAILPAFLYFLGIFLGVHFKAKKLGLKGLPREELPKWKILLPQIYLILPLVVLVYMIMIGFTMATAAVYATLYCVVVAMISREEGKKKLVMAIPLIPLLFMTLMSRSFEPGTFMGENGSTLCLAIAFALLVINYAISKPNVKSPVSYTHLRAHETG
;
A
#
# COMPACT_ATOMS: atom_id res chain seq x y z
N VAL A 1 3.98 19.17 -16.34
CA VAL A 1 2.80 18.37 -15.93
C VAL A 1 3.25 17.06 -15.28
N CYS A 2 4.12 16.27 -15.91
CA CYS A 2 4.55 14.96 -15.38
C CYS A 2 5.23 15.04 -14.01
N SER A 3 6.11 16.03 -13.77
CA SER A 3 6.80 16.21 -12.49
C SER A 3 5.84 16.42 -11.31
N THR A 4 4.75 17.16 -11.56
CA THR A 4 3.72 17.39 -10.54
C THR A 4 3.01 16.10 -10.14
N TYR A 5 2.67 15.24 -11.12
CA TYR A 5 2.06 13.95 -10.85
C TYR A 5 2.99 13.04 -10.06
N ILE A 6 4.26 12.94 -10.50
CA ILE A 6 5.28 12.15 -9.79
C ILE A 6 5.41 12.62 -8.34
N ALA A 7 5.52 13.93 -8.11
CA ALA A 7 5.63 14.47 -6.75
C ALA A 7 4.43 14.13 -5.88
N LEU A 8 3.21 14.28 -6.39
CA LEU A 8 1.98 13.96 -5.66
C LEU A 8 1.88 12.47 -5.32
N PHE A 9 2.23 11.59 -6.25
CA PHE A 9 2.20 10.14 -6.00
C PHE A 9 3.31 9.68 -5.06
N VAL A 10 4.49 10.31 -5.09
CA VAL A 10 5.58 10.04 -4.13
C VAL A 10 5.14 10.46 -2.72
N ILE A 11 4.53 11.64 -2.59
CA ILE A 11 3.97 12.10 -1.31
C ILE A 11 2.89 11.14 -0.82
N PHE A 12 1.93 10.77 -1.68
CA PHE A 12 0.89 9.79 -1.35
C PHE A 12 1.49 8.46 -0.88
N GLY A 13 2.46 7.92 -1.63
CA GLY A 13 3.15 6.67 -1.28
C GLY A 13 3.82 6.74 0.09
N ALA A 14 4.54 7.83 0.38
CA ALA A 14 5.19 8.05 1.67
C ALA A 14 4.18 8.13 2.83
N PHE A 15 3.05 8.83 2.65
CA PHE A 15 1.99 8.87 3.65
C PHE A 15 1.35 7.50 3.86
N LEU A 16 1.08 6.76 2.80
CA LEU A 16 0.49 5.43 2.88
C LEU A 16 1.44 4.43 3.56
N GLU A 17 2.74 4.50 3.27
CA GLU A 17 3.75 3.70 3.95
C GLU A 17 3.81 4.01 5.45
N ALA A 18 3.71 5.27 5.83
CA ALA A 18 3.66 5.72 7.23
C ALA A 18 2.42 5.23 8.01
N THR A 19 1.35 4.79 7.33
CA THR A 19 0.18 4.17 7.99
C THR A 19 0.45 2.77 8.51
N GLY A 20 1.56 2.14 8.13
CA GLY A 20 1.90 0.76 8.46
C GLY A 20 1.31 -0.28 7.50
N VAL A 21 0.81 0.14 6.34
CA VAL A 21 0.24 -0.75 5.32
C VAL A 21 1.23 -1.82 4.84
N ALA A 22 2.54 -1.52 4.86
CA ALA A 22 3.58 -2.47 4.45
C ALA A 22 3.59 -3.71 5.36
N ASN A 23 3.52 -3.53 6.69
CA ASN A 23 3.42 -4.65 7.64
C ASN A 23 2.16 -5.47 7.40
N PHE A 24 1.03 -4.80 7.18
CA PHE A 24 -0.22 -5.47 6.84
C PHE A 24 -0.10 -6.31 5.56
N PHE A 25 0.58 -5.83 4.52
CA PHE A 25 0.80 -6.57 3.29
C PHE A 25 1.74 -7.76 3.48
N ILE A 26 2.78 -7.65 4.32
CA ILE A 26 3.65 -8.76 4.68
C ILE A 26 2.85 -9.84 5.43
N ASP A 27 2.01 -9.44 6.37
CA ASP A 27 1.16 -10.37 7.12
C ASP A 27 0.11 -11.04 6.22
N CYS A 28 -0.49 -10.30 5.28
CA CYS A 28 -1.36 -10.88 4.25
C CYS A 28 -0.62 -11.90 3.38
N ALA A 29 0.59 -11.57 2.93
CA ALA A 29 1.41 -12.50 2.14
C ALA A 29 1.77 -13.75 2.94
N ASN A 30 2.12 -13.61 4.22
CA ASN A 30 2.35 -14.74 5.13
C ASN A 30 1.10 -15.63 5.26
N ALA A 31 -0.07 -15.05 5.46
CA ALA A 31 -1.32 -15.80 5.57
C ALA A 31 -1.69 -16.54 4.27
N LEU A 32 -1.38 -15.94 3.10
CA LEU A 32 -1.70 -16.50 1.78
C LEU A 32 -0.76 -17.64 1.36
N VAL A 33 0.55 -17.44 1.46
CA VAL A 33 1.54 -18.34 0.85
C VAL A 33 2.60 -18.86 1.82
N GLY A 34 2.64 -18.39 3.07
CA GLY A 34 3.69 -18.75 4.04
C GLY A 34 3.73 -20.24 4.40
N TRP A 35 2.59 -20.92 4.35
CA TRP A 35 2.44 -22.36 4.62
C TRP A 35 3.00 -23.25 3.50
N ALA A 36 3.15 -22.72 2.29
CA ALA A 36 3.56 -23.50 1.14
C ALA A 36 5.08 -23.80 1.16
N SER A 37 5.51 -24.88 0.48
CA SER A 37 6.93 -25.18 0.32
C SER A 37 7.71 -23.96 -0.15
N GLY A 38 8.78 -23.62 0.59
CA GLY A 38 9.54 -22.38 0.36
C GLY A 38 8.79 -21.10 0.74
N GLY A 39 7.86 -21.19 1.69
CA GLY A 39 6.99 -20.11 2.14
C GLY A 39 7.64 -18.74 2.25
N PRO A 40 8.72 -18.57 3.02
CA PRO A 40 9.38 -17.27 3.21
C PRO A 40 9.79 -16.55 1.92
N ALA A 41 10.32 -17.27 0.94
CA ALA A 41 10.67 -16.63 -0.32
C ALA A 41 9.46 -16.32 -1.20
N LYS A 42 8.39 -17.12 -1.12
CA LYS A 42 7.11 -16.79 -1.76
C LYS A 42 6.43 -15.58 -1.11
N VAL A 43 6.54 -15.49 0.22
CA VAL A 43 6.07 -14.32 0.97
C VAL A 43 6.82 -13.06 0.50
N ALA A 44 8.15 -13.13 0.33
CA ALA A 44 8.92 -12.03 -0.22
C ALA A 44 8.39 -11.56 -1.58
N VAL A 45 8.11 -12.49 -2.49
CA VAL A 45 7.57 -12.17 -3.84
C VAL A 45 6.19 -11.49 -3.74
N VAL A 46 5.27 -12.07 -2.96
CA VAL A 46 3.89 -11.55 -2.85
C VAL A 46 3.85 -10.24 -2.08
N SER A 47 4.59 -10.11 -0.96
CA SER A 47 4.65 -8.86 -0.20
C SER A 47 5.30 -7.74 -1.00
N SER A 48 6.36 -8.01 -1.77
CA SER A 48 6.98 -7.02 -2.65
C SER A 48 6.06 -6.59 -3.79
N ALA A 49 5.21 -7.50 -4.31
CA ALA A 49 4.17 -7.13 -5.27
C ALA A 49 3.16 -6.16 -4.65
N LEU A 50 2.65 -6.48 -3.46
CA LEU A 50 1.67 -5.65 -2.75
C LEU A 50 2.26 -4.29 -2.30
N CYS A 51 3.46 -4.28 -1.73
CA CYS A 51 4.14 -3.05 -1.34
C CYS A 51 4.54 -2.21 -2.56
N GLY A 52 4.94 -2.87 -3.66
CA GLY A 52 5.25 -2.22 -4.93
C GLY A 52 4.08 -1.46 -5.53
N MET A 53 2.82 -1.97 -5.36
CA MET A 53 1.60 -1.26 -5.76
C MET A 53 1.49 0.13 -5.12
N VAL A 54 2.12 0.33 -3.97
CA VAL A 54 2.04 1.54 -3.14
C VAL A 54 3.23 2.44 -3.35
N SER A 55 4.45 1.89 -3.27
CA SER A 55 5.68 2.67 -3.31
C SER A 55 6.07 3.12 -4.72
N GLY A 56 5.81 2.28 -5.74
CA GLY A 56 6.28 2.51 -7.11
C GLY A 56 7.81 2.60 -7.23
N SER A 57 8.54 2.36 -6.14
CA SER A 57 10.00 2.46 -6.03
C SER A 57 10.62 1.12 -5.69
N SER A 58 11.51 0.61 -6.55
CA SER A 58 12.23 -0.64 -6.28
C SER A 58 13.14 -0.53 -5.06
N VAL A 59 13.81 0.61 -4.89
CA VAL A 59 14.70 0.83 -3.75
C VAL A 59 13.92 0.92 -2.44
N GLY A 60 12.86 1.74 -2.41
CA GLY A 60 11.98 1.85 -1.24
C GLY A 60 11.38 0.50 -0.87
N ASN A 61 10.88 -0.24 -1.85
CA ASN A 61 10.30 -1.56 -1.65
C ASN A 61 11.33 -2.56 -1.08
N THR A 62 12.56 -2.60 -1.64
CA THR A 62 13.64 -3.48 -1.14
C THR A 62 13.99 -3.16 0.32
N VAL A 63 14.04 -1.90 0.70
CA VAL A 63 14.34 -1.50 2.09
C VAL A 63 13.20 -1.91 3.02
N THR A 64 11.97 -1.66 2.62
CA THR A 64 10.79 -1.91 3.47
C THR A 64 10.53 -3.41 3.65
N THR A 65 10.40 -4.16 2.55
CA THR A 65 10.09 -5.59 2.61
C THR A 65 11.33 -6.43 2.93
N GLY A 66 12.49 -6.09 2.36
CA GLY A 66 13.72 -6.86 2.52
C GLY A 66 14.27 -6.88 3.94
N SER A 67 14.02 -5.84 4.73
CA SER A 67 14.39 -5.83 6.15
C SER A 67 13.75 -6.97 6.95
N VAL A 68 12.59 -7.45 6.52
CA VAL A 68 11.84 -8.55 7.16
C VAL A 68 12.04 -9.86 6.40
N THR A 69 11.90 -9.85 5.07
CA THR A 69 11.86 -11.06 4.24
C THR A 69 13.22 -11.72 4.08
N ILE A 70 14.32 -10.93 3.94
CA ILE A 70 15.67 -11.50 3.80
C ILE A 70 16.07 -12.29 5.05
N PRO A 71 15.97 -11.75 6.29
CA PRO A 71 16.23 -12.53 7.50
C PRO A 71 15.34 -13.78 7.61
N MET A 72 14.07 -13.69 7.23
CA MET A 72 13.13 -14.80 7.26
C MET A 72 13.53 -15.91 6.27
N MET A 73 13.95 -15.57 5.05
CA MET A 73 14.46 -16.54 4.08
C MET A 73 15.74 -17.20 4.56
N LYS A 74 16.69 -16.45 5.14
CA LYS A 74 17.95 -16.99 5.68
C LYS A 74 17.70 -17.97 6.83
N LYS A 75 16.80 -17.65 7.75
CA LYS A 75 16.41 -18.55 8.86
C LYS A 75 15.85 -19.88 8.39
N THR A 76 15.19 -19.91 7.23
CA THR A 76 14.59 -21.15 6.67
C THR A 76 15.55 -21.94 5.79
N GLY A 77 16.80 -21.51 5.64
CA GLY A 77 17.85 -22.28 4.95
C GLY A 77 18.10 -21.85 3.50
N TYR A 78 17.60 -20.72 3.06
CA TYR A 78 17.99 -20.16 1.77
C TYR A 78 19.40 -19.55 1.85
N PRO A 79 20.25 -19.74 0.80
CA PRO A 79 21.52 -19.02 0.69
C PRO A 79 21.32 -17.51 0.75
N PRO A 80 22.19 -16.75 1.45
CA PRO A 80 22.05 -15.29 1.57
C PRO A 80 21.98 -14.55 0.23
N GLU A 81 22.79 -14.99 -0.73
CA GLU A 81 22.86 -14.44 -2.09
C GLU A 81 21.53 -14.63 -2.82
N PHE A 82 20.92 -15.81 -2.67
CA PHE A 82 19.62 -16.10 -3.26
C PHE A 82 18.50 -15.29 -2.61
N ALA A 83 18.53 -15.14 -1.29
CA ALA A 83 17.57 -14.32 -0.57
C ALA A 83 17.62 -12.85 -1.02
N GLY A 84 18.83 -12.28 -1.15
CA GLY A 84 19.03 -10.94 -1.68
C GLY A 84 18.58 -10.79 -3.13
N ALA A 85 18.87 -11.79 -3.98
CA ALA A 85 18.46 -11.78 -5.39
C ALA A 85 16.95 -11.85 -5.57
N VAL A 86 16.24 -12.69 -4.78
CA VAL A 86 14.77 -12.78 -4.80
C VAL A 86 14.15 -11.45 -4.39
N GLU A 87 14.66 -10.83 -3.33
CA GLU A 87 14.14 -9.55 -2.86
C GLU A 87 14.37 -8.44 -3.88
N ALA A 88 15.58 -8.32 -4.42
CA ALA A 88 15.91 -7.31 -5.43
C ALA A 88 15.07 -7.48 -6.70
N ALA A 89 14.92 -8.70 -7.20
CA ALA A 89 14.08 -8.98 -8.36
C ALA A 89 12.61 -8.67 -8.09
N SER A 90 12.06 -9.13 -6.96
CA SER A 90 10.65 -8.91 -6.61
C SER A 90 10.35 -7.42 -6.41
N SER A 91 11.23 -6.70 -5.73
CA SER A 91 11.07 -5.26 -5.50
C SER A 91 11.16 -4.45 -6.79
N THR A 92 11.98 -4.87 -7.74
CA THR A 92 12.05 -4.24 -9.08
C THR A 92 10.71 -4.37 -9.81
N GLY A 93 10.03 -5.51 -9.68
CA GLY A 93 8.69 -5.71 -10.23
C GLY A 93 7.63 -4.74 -9.70
N GLY A 94 7.84 -4.14 -8.52
CA GLY A 94 6.96 -3.12 -7.96
C GLY A 94 6.79 -1.89 -8.86
N GLN A 95 7.79 -1.57 -9.68
CA GLN A 95 7.71 -0.42 -10.60
C GLN A 95 6.72 -0.63 -11.75
N ILE A 96 6.40 -1.88 -12.09
CA ILE A 96 5.40 -2.22 -13.12
C ILE A 96 4.07 -2.66 -12.54
N MET A 97 3.98 -2.78 -11.20
CA MET A 97 2.78 -3.26 -10.52
C MET A 97 1.76 -2.14 -10.37
N PRO A 98 0.57 -2.24 -11.00
CA PRO A 98 -0.50 -1.25 -10.81
C PRO A 98 -0.98 -1.20 -9.34
N PRO A 99 -1.54 -0.07 -8.90
CA PRO A 99 -1.96 1.11 -9.65
C PRO A 99 -0.94 2.25 -9.73
N ILE A 100 0.04 2.37 -8.80
CA ILE A 100 0.91 3.54 -8.75
C ILE A 100 2.04 3.41 -9.75
N MET A 101 2.65 2.23 -9.82
CA MET A 101 3.79 1.96 -10.71
C MET A 101 4.97 2.93 -10.48
N GLY A 102 6.03 2.84 -11.27
CA GLY A 102 7.14 3.79 -11.24
C GLY A 102 6.88 5.04 -12.09
N ALA A 103 7.73 6.06 -11.94
CA ALA A 103 7.63 7.32 -12.67
C ALA A 103 7.57 7.15 -14.21
N ALA A 104 8.17 6.07 -14.73
CA ALA A 104 8.15 5.76 -16.16
C ALA A 104 6.74 5.54 -16.71
N ALA A 105 5.79 5.04 -15.90
CA ALA A 105 4.42 4.82 -16.34
C ALA A 105 3.66 6.13 -16.60
N PHE A 106 3.95 7.18 -15.84
CA PHE A 106 3.38 8.51 -16.05
C PHE A 106 3.95 9.14 -17.35
N LEU A 107 5.26 9.00 -17.55
CA LEU A 107 5.90 9.44 -18.81
C LEU A 107 5.32 8.68 -20.01
N MET A 108 5.11 7.38 -19.88
CA MET A 108 4.52 6.57 -20.95
C MET A 108 3.11 7.05 -21.30
N ALA A 109 2.25 7.35 -20.32
CA ALA A 109 0.92 7.87 -20.55
C ALA A 109 0.96 9.21 -21.31
N GLU A 110 1.88 10.11 -20.94
CA GLU A 110 2.05 11.43 -21.57
C GLU A 110 2.61 11.31 -22.99
N MET A 111 3.63 10.46 -23.21
CA MET A 111 4.25 10.28 -24.53
C MET A 111 3.34 9.59 -25.54
N VAL A 112 2.55 8.62 -25.07
CA VAL A 112 1.59 7.89 -25.93
C VAL A 112 0.26 8.65 -26.11
N GLY A 113 0.01 9.67 -25.26
CA GLY A 113 -1.21 10.49 -25.33
C GLY A 113 -2.48 9.72 -24.93
N VAL A 114 -2.36 8.74 -24.01
CA VAL A 114 -3.51 7.95 -23.52
C VAL A 114 -3.76 8.23 -22.03
N PRO A 115 -5.02 8.12 -21.56
CA PRO A 115 -5.33 8.20 -20.14
C PRO A 115 -4.54 7.18 -19.33
N TYR A 116 -4.07 7.59 -18.14
CA TYR A 116 -3.31 6.72 -17.24
C TYR A 116 -4.07 5.44 -16.84
N ALA A 117 -5.41 5.51 -16.75
CA ALA A 117 -6.25 4.35 -16.52
C ALA A 117 -6.02 3.22 -17.54
N ASN A 118 -5.79 3.57 -18.81
CA ASN A 118 -5.50 2.59 -19.87
C ASN A 118 -4.14 1.91 -19.65
N ILE A 119 -3.16 2.66 -19.15
CA ILE A 119 -1.84 2.10 -18.80
C ILE A 119 -1.99 1.11 -17.63
N ILE A 120 -2.72 1.49 -16.57
CA ILE A 120 -3.02 0.61 -15.42
C ILE A 120 -3.55 -0.74 -15.90
N VAL A 121 -4.61 -0.74 -16.70
CA VAL A 121 -5.27 -1.98 -17.13
C VAL A 121 -4.32 -2.84 -17.98
N ARG A 122 -3.56 -2.22 -18.88
CA ARG A 122 -2.63 -2.96 -19.75
C ARG A 122 -1.39 -3.46 -19.01
N ALA A 123 -0.97 -2.81 -17.92
CA ALA A 123 0.16 -3.21 -17.10
C ALA A 123 -0.12 -4.45 -16.24
N ILE A 124 -1.39 -4.80 -15.98
CA ILE A 124 -1.75 -5.95 -15.15
C ILE A 124 -1.13 -7.25 -15.67
N LEU A 125 -1.24 -7.51 -16.96
CA LEU A 125 -0.76 -8.76 -17.55
C LEU A 125 0.79 -8.87 -17.51
N PRO A 126 1.57 -7.88 -17.93
CA PRO A 126 3.03 -7.92 -17.77
C PRO A 126 3.48 -8.06 -16.33
N ALA A 127 2.85 -7.32 -15.41
CA ALA A 127 3.16 -7.40 -13.98
C ALA A 127 2.90 -8.81 -13.43
N PHE A 128 1.73 -9.37 -13.73
CA PHE A 128 1.38 -10.74 -13.32
C PHE A 128 2.39 -11.77 -13.84
N LEU A 129 2.75 -11.70 -15.12
CA LEU A 129 3.73 -12.63 -15.71
C LEU A 129 5.12 -12.49 -15.09
N TYR A 130 5.53 -11.27 -14.77
CA TYR A 130 6.80 -10.99 -14.10
C TYR A 130 6.87 -11.67 -12.73
N PHE A 131 5.88 -11.40 -11.88
CA PHE A 131 5.81 -11.99 -10.55
C PHE A 131 5.60 -13.50 -10.57
N LEU A 132 4.83 -14.01 -11.54
CA LEU A 132 4.67 -15.45 -11.75
C LEU A 132 6.00 -16.13 -12.07
N GLY A 133 6.83 -15.52 -12.93
CA GLY A 133 8.15 -16.04 -13.26
C GLY A 133 9.06 -16.15 -12.03
N ILE A 134 9.13 -15.11 -11.20
CA ILE A 134 9.90 -15.14 -9.95
C ILE A 134 9.34 -16.18 -8.98
N PHE A 135 8.00 -16.22 -8.82
CA PHE A 135 7.33 -17.16 -7.93
C PHE A 135 7.61 -18.63 -8.30
N LEU A 136 7.58 -18.96 -9.59
CA LEU A 136 7.93 -20.29 -10.07
C LEU A 136 9.41 -20.61 -9.84
N GLY A 137 10.31 -19.66 -10.15
CA GLY A 137 11.74 -19.81 -9.87
C GLY A 137 12.03 -20.12 -8.41
N VAL A 138 11.40 -19.36 -7.49
CA VAL A 138 11.48 -19.58 -6.04
C VAL A 138 10.90 -20.93 -5.66
N HIS A 139 9.77 -21.35 -6.26
CA HIS A 139 9.15 -22.63 -5.97
C HIS A 139 10.06 -23.81 -6.32
N PHE A 140 10.65 -23.80 -7.51
CA PHE A 140 11.56 -24.87 -7.94
C PHE A 140 12.85 -24.90 -7.12
N LYS A 141 13.39 -23.73 -6.76
CA LYS A 141 14.56 -23.63 -5.88
C LYS A 141 14.27 -24.21 -4.50
N ALA A 142 13.09 -23.87 -3.93
CA ALA A 142 12.65 -24.41 -2.65
C ALA A 142 12.54 -25.94 -2.66
N LYS A 143 11.94 -26.49 -3.72
CA LYS A 143 11.86 -27.96 -3.91
C LYS A 143 13.24 -28.62 -4.02
N LYS A 144 14.15 -28.00 -4.78
CA LYS A 144 15.52 -28.50 -4.92
C LYS A 144 16.29 -28.53 -3.58
N LEU A 145 16.03 -27.56 -2.72
CA LEU A 145 16.66 -27.46 -1.39
C LEU A 145 15.86 -28.23 -0.30
N GLY A 146 14.72 -28.85 -0.62
CA GLY A 146 13.89 -29.56 0.34
C GLY A 146 13.26 -28.66 1.42
N LEU A 147 13.13 -27.36 1.17
CA LEU A 147 12.62 -26.40 2.15
C LEU A 147 11.12 -26.52 2.34
N LYS A 148 10.70 -26.57 3.61
CA LYS A 148 9.29 -26.60 4.01
C LYS A 148 8.74 -25.17 4.16
N GLY A 149 7.42 -25.05 4.25
CA GLY A 149 6.76 -23.80 4.62
C GLY A 149 6.85 -23.51 6.11
N LEU A 150 6.39 -22.34 6.51
CA LEU A 150 6.25 -21.97 7.92
C LEU A 150 5.18 -22.81 8.60
N PRO A 151 5.36 -23.16 9.88
CA PRO A 151 4.32 -23.83 10.68
C PRO A 151 3.05 -22.97 10.73
N ARG A 152 1.89 -23.64 10.71
CA ARG A 152 0.59 -22.91 10.72
C ARG A 152 0.39 -22.07 11.99
N GLU A 153 1.09 -22.37 13.05
CA GLU A 153 1.04 -21.67 14.33
C GLU A 153 1.70 -20.29 14.27
N GLU A 154 2.72 -20.15 13.41
CA GLU A 154 3.44 -18.90 13.20
C GLU A 154 2.77 -17.97 12.16
N LEU A 155 1.73 -18.47 11.47
CA LEU A 155 1.04 -17.69 10.45
C LEU A 155 0.01 -16.74 11.05
N PRO A 156 -0.07 -15.49 10.56
CA PRO A 156 -1.10 -14.55 11.01
C PRO A 156 -2.50 -15.09 10.74
N LYS A 157 -3.35 -15.04 11.77
CA LYS A 157 -4.75 -15.48 11.64
C LYS A 157 -5.57 -14.42 10.91
N TRP A 158 -6.37 -14.84 9.94
CA TRP A 158 -7.26 -13.93 9.18
C TRP A 158 -8.17 -13.07 10.06
N LYS A 159 -8.56 -13.57 11.24
CA LYS A 159 -9.36 -12.81 12.22
C LYS A 159 -8.66 -11.55 12.72
N ILE A 160 -7.32 -11.51 12.70
CA ILE A 160 -6.52 -10.35 13.11
C ILE A 160 -6.31 -9.39 11.92
N LEU A 161 -6.25 -9.92 10.70
CA LEU A 161 -6.04 -9.14 9.48
C LEU A 161 -7.31 -8.41 9.00
N LEU A 162 -8.48 -9.06 9.12
CA LEU A 162 -9.76 -8.49 8.69
C LEU A 162 -10.06 -7.11 9.27
N PRO A 163 -9.84 -6.84 10.58
CA PRO A 163 -10.05 -5.51 11.14
C PRO A 163 -9.11 -4.44 10.61
N GLN A 164 -8.00 -4.83 9.96
CA GLN A 164 -6.99 -3.90 9.42
C GLN A 164 -7.19 -3.60 7.93
N ILE A 165 -8.22 -4.16 7.30
CA ILE A 165 -8.50 -3.99 5.87
C ILE A 165 -8.75 -2.51 5.49
N TYR A 166 -9.12 -1.67 6.46
CA TYR A 166 -9.29 -0.22 6.25
C TYR A 166 -7.98 0.47 5.82
N LEU A 167 -6.80 -0.13 6.06
CA LEU A 167 -5.51 0.38 5.60
C LEU A 167 -5.40 0.39 4.07
N ILE A 168 -6.18 -0.44 3.38
CA ILE A 168 -6.22 -0.48 1.90
C ILE A 168 -7.13 0.62 1.34
N LEU A 169 -8.01 1.21 2.16
CA LEU A 169 -9.02 2.18 1.71
C LEU A 169 -8.45 3.31 0.84
N PRO A 170 -7.34 3.99 1.21
CA PRO A 170 -6.78 5.05 0.38
C PRO A 170 -6.39 4.57 -1.02
N LEU A 171 -5.86 3.36 -1.13
CA LEU A 171 -5.47 2.76 -2.40
C LEU A 171 -6.70 2.45 -3.27
N VAL A 172 -7.76 1.91 -2.67
CA VAL A 172 -9.02 1.63 -3.37
C VAL A 172 -9.66 2.91 -3.88
N VAL A 173 -9.68 3.97 -3.06
CA VAL A 173 -10.19 5.29 -3.46
C VAL A 173 -9.39 5.88 -4.61
N LEU A 174 -8.06 5.78 -4.57
CA LEU A 174 -7.19 6.25 -5.65
C LEU A 174 -7.56 5.57 -6.98
N VAL A 175 -7.61 4.24 -6.99
CA VAL A 175 -7.95 3.47 -8.19
C VAL A 175 -9.35 3.83 -8.70
N TYR A 176 -10.32 3.88 -7.80
CA TYR A 176 -11.69 4.22 -8.13
C TYR A 176 -11.80 5.59 -8.81
N MET A 177 -11.15 6.61 -8.25
CA MET A 177 -11.17 7.97 -8.82
C MET A 177 -10.51 8.03 -10.20
N ILE A 178 -9.38 7.36 -10.39
CA ILE A 178 -8.69 7.30 -11.68
C ILE A 178 -9.56 6.60 -12.73
N MET A 179 -10.23 5.50 -12.35
CA MET A 179 -11.07 4.72 -13.28
C MET A 179 -12.35 5.47 -13.68
N ILE A 180 -12.87 6.36 -12.83
CA ILE A 180 -14.03 7.21 -13.15
C ILE A 180 -13.66 8.39 -14.06
N GLY A 181 -12.35 8.69 -14.21
CA GLY A 181 -11.87 9.74 -15.09
C GLY A 181 -11.47 11.04 -14.39
N PHE A 182 -11.27 11.02 -13.08
CA PHE A 182 -10.65 12.16 -12.38
C PHE A 182 -9.22 12.37 -12.84
N THR A 183 -8.74 13.62 -12.74
CA THR A 183 -7.33 13.89 -12.99
C THR A 183 -6.46 13.18 -11.96
N MET A 184 -5.28 12.74 -12.38
CA MET A 184 -4.32 12.08 -11.50
C MET A 184 -3.98 12.92 -10.26
N ALA A 185 -3.87 14.25 -10.44
CA ALA A 185 -3.61 15.17 -9.33
C ALA A 185 -4.72 15.17 -8.29
N THR A 186 -5.97 15.31 -8.74
CA THR A 186 -7.13 15.29 -7.84
C THR A 186 -7.23 13.95 -7.10
N ALA A 187 -7.11 12.83 -7.81
CA ALA A 187 -7.13 11.50 -7.22
C ALA A 187 -6.05 11.31 -6.15
N ALA A 188 -4.81 11.77 -6.42
CA ALA A 188 -3.70 11.68 -5.48
C ALA A 188 -3.93 12.54 -4.22
N VAL A 189 -4.46 13.76 -4.35
CA VAL A 189 -4.77 14.63 -3.21
C VAL A 189 -5.84 14.00 -2.32
N TYR A 190 -6.95 13.53 -2.89
CA TYR A 190 -7.99 12.84 -2.11
C TYR A 190 -7.44 11.60 -1.41
N ALA A 191 -6.72 10.75 -2.13
CA ALA A 191 -6.11 9.55 -1.57
C ALA A 191 -5.13 9.88 -0.41
N THR A 192 -4.36 10.97 -0.52
CA THR A 192 -3.48 11.43 0.57
C THR A 192 -4.28 11.86 1.80
N LEU A 193 -5.40 12.55 1.64
CA LEU A 193 -6.28 12.90 2.75
C LEU A 193 -6.86 11.65 3.42
N TYR A 194 -7.27 10.65 2.64
CA TYR A 194 -7.68 9.35 3.18
C TYR A 194 -6.55 8.69 3.98
N CYS A 195 -5.29 8.75 3.51
CA CYS A 195 -4.13 8.25 4.26
C CYS A 195 -3.98 8.93 5.62
N VAL A 196 -4.11 10.26 5.67
CA VAL A 196 -4.00 11.01 6.93
C VAL A 196 -5.09 10.57 7.90
N VAL A 197 -6.34 10.45 7.45
CA VAL A 197 -7.45 9.99 8.30
C VAL A 197 -7.21 8.56 8.78
N VAL A 198 -6.82 7.67 7.88
CA VAL A 198 -6.50 6.26 8.21
C VAL A 198 -5.35 6.17 9.20
N ALA A 199 -4.30 6.99 9.03
CA ALA A 199 -3.19 7.05 9.98
C ALA A 199 -3.63 7.52 11.37
N MET A 200 -4.53 8.50 11.46
CA MET A 200 -5.11 8.94 12.72
C MET A 200 -5.94 7.85 13.40
N ILE A 201 -6.78 7.15 12.61
CA ILE A 201 -7.59 6.01 13.11
C ILE A 201 -6.69 4.87 13.61
N SER A 202 -5.58 4.59 12.93
CA SER A 202 -4.65 3.51 13.28
C SER A 202 -3.91 3.75 14.60
N ARG A 203 -3.70 5.02 14.98
CA ARG A 203 -2.98 5.39 16.21
C ARG A 203 -3.83 5.38 17.47
N GLU A 204 -5.14 5.39 17.34
CA GLU A 204 -6.07 5.51 18.48
C GLU A 204 -6.78 4.18 18.76
N GLU A 205 -7.13 3.97 20.03
CA GLU A 205 -7.86 2.79 20.48
C GLU A 205 -9.26 3.15 21.01
N GLY A 206 -10.20 2.21 20.90
CA GLY A 206 -11.52 2.32 21.49
C GLY A 206 -12.45 3.35 20.82
N LYS A 207 -13.26 4.07 21.64
CA LYS A 207 -14.28 5.03 21.17
C LYS A 207 -13.69 6.21 20.37
N LYS A 208 -12.44 6.56 20.59
CA LYS A 208 -11.76 7.63 19.83
C LYS A 208 -11.58 7.29 18.36
N LYS A 209 -11.45 6.00 17.99
CA LYS A 209 -11.42 5.57 16.59
C LYS A 209 -12.63 6.05 15.79
N LEU A 210 -13.80 6.02 16.40
CA LEU A 210 -15.05 6.43 15.73
C LEU A 210 -15.07 7.93 15.46
N VAL A 211 -14.62 8.74 16.42
CA VAL A 211 -14.52 10.20 16.26
C VAL A 211 -13.52 10.58 15.19
N MET A 212 -12.37 9.87 15.14
CA MET A 212 -11.33 10.07 14.10
C MET A 212 -11.80 9.69 12.69
N ALA A 213 -12.83 8.86 12.57
CA ALA A 213 -13.41 8.48 11.29
C ALA A 213 -14.38 9.53 10.70
N ILE A 214 -14.80 10.55 11.47
CA ILE A 214 -15.77 11.57 11.00
C ILE A 214 -15.32 12.27 9.70
N PRO A 215 -14.04 12.65 9.51
CA PRO A 215 -13.59 13.28 8.26
C PRO A 215 -13.69 12.37 7.02
N LEU A 216 -13.87 11.05 7.20
CA LEU A 216 -14.13 10.14 6.07
C LEU A 216 -15.50 10.39 5.44
N ILE A 217 -16.48 10.89 6.18
CA ILE A 217 -17.86 11.09 5.69
C ILE A 217 -17.91 12.08 4.52
N PRO A 218 -17.41 13.33 4.62
CA PRO A 218 -17.41 14.25 3.49
C PRO A 218 -16.52 13.78 2.33
N LEU A 219 -15.39 13.12 2.63
CA LEU A 219 -14.54 12.56 1.60
C LEU A 219 -15.25 11.43 0.85
N LEU A 220 -15.91 10.52 1.55
CA LEU A 220 -16.66 9.42 0.97
C LEU A 220 -17.87 9.94 0.17
N PHE A 221 -18.61 10.91 0.72
CA PHE A 221 -19.71 11.56 0.03
C PHE A 221 -19.26 12.14 -1.31
N MET A 222 -18.14 12.87 -1.34
CA MET A 222 -17.61 13.44 -2.56
C MET A 222 -17.19 12.39 -3.56
N THR A 223 -16.48 11.32 -3.14
CA THR A 223 -16.04 10.26 -4.05
C THR A 223 -17.21 9.48 -4.66
N LEU A 224 -18.30 9.29 -3.93
CA LEU A 224 -19.47 8.56 -4.43
C LEU A 224 -20.40 9.46 -5.28
N MET A 225 -20.59 10.72 -4.86
CA MET A 225 -21.51 11.64 -5.51
C MET A 225 -20.88 12.44 -6.65
N SER A 226 -19.58 12.31 -6.87
CA SER A 226 -18.83 13.09 -7.88
C SER A 226 -19.40 12.99 -9.31
N ARG A 227 -20.07 11.89 -9.63
CA ARG A 227 -20.73 11.67 -10.92
C ARG A 227 -22.10 12.34 -11.05
N SER A 228 -22.70 12.70 -9.94
CA SER A 228 -24.08 13.26 -9.90
C SER A 228 -24.12 14.80 -9.94
N PHE A 229 -22.95 15.44 -9.89
CA PHE A 229 -22.88 16.90 -9.95
C PHE A 229 -22.84 17.36 -11.41
N GLU A 230 -23.90 18.03 -11.85
CA GLU A 230 -23.95 18.63 -13.18
C GLU A 230 -22.99 19.84 -13.28
N PRO A 231 -22.21 19.94 -14.38
CA PRO A 231 -21.39 21.13 -14.63
C PRO A 231 -22.32 22.36 -14.81
N GLY A 232 -21.97 23.47 -14.15
CA GLY A 232 -22.76 24.69 -14.15
C GLY A 232 -23.64 24.90 -12.91
N THR A 233 -23.69 23.94 -11.99
CA THR A 233 -24.25 24.17 -10.64
C THR A 233 -23.14 24.58 -9.67
N PHE A 234 -23.47 25.35 -8.62
CA PHE A 234 -22.51 25.74 -7.57
C PHE A 234 -21.79 24.53 -6.97
N MET A 235 -22.49 23.40 -6.82
CA MET A 235 -21.92 22.12 -6.37
C MET A 235 -21.06 21.44 -7.44
N GLY A 236 -21.35 21.61 -8.73
CA GLY A 236 -20.56 21.05 -9.83
C GLY A 236 -19.19 21.72 -9.97
N GLU A 237 -19.13 23.05 -9.77
CA GLU A 237 -17.90 23.83 -9.93
C GLU A 237 -17.07 23.88 -8.65
N ASN A 238 -17.72 24.05 -7.49
CA ASN A 238 -17.05 24.27 -6.21
C ASN A 238 -17.19 23.10 -5.22
N GLY A 239 -18.00 22.09 -5.53
CA GLY A 239 -18.30 21.00 -4.61
C GLY A 239 -17.05 20.21 -4.17
N SER A 240 -16.10 20.00 -5.07
CA SER A 240 -14.85 19.35 -4.74
C SER A 240 -13.99 20.16 -3.76
N THR A 241 -13.86 21.46 -4.01
CA THR A 241 -13.11 22.38 -3.15
C THR A 241 -13.78 22.56 -1.80
N LEU A 242 -15.10 22.63 -1.76
CA LEU A 242 -15.88 22.75 -0.52
C LEU A 242 -15.74 21.50 0.36
N CYS A 243 -15.91 20.31 -0.22
CA CYS A 243 -15.73 19.06 0.51
C CYS A 243 -14.29 18.84 1.01
N LEU A 244 -13.29 19.24 0.20
CA LEU A 244 -11.88 19.25 0.63
C LEU A 244 -11.67 20.20 1.80
N ALA A 245 -12.21 21.41 1.74
CA ALA A 245 -12.09 22.40 2.82
C ALA A 245 -12.76 21.91 4.12
N ILE A 246 -13.95 21.31 4.01
CA ILE A 246 -14.66 20.72 5.16
C ILE A 246 -13.88 19.55 5.74
N ALA A 247 -13.39 18.62 4.91
CA ALA A 247 -12.59 17.49 5.36
C ALA A 247 -11.30 17.95 6.04
N PHE A 248 -10.62 18.95 5.49
CA PHE A 248 -9.42 19.51 6.07
C PHE A 248 -9.70 20.22 7.41
N ALA A 249 -10.77 21.02 7.49
CA ALA A 249 -11.20 21.66 8.73
C ALA A 249 -11.52 20.63 9.82
N LEU A 250 -12.23 19.56 9.48
CA LEU A 250 -12.52 18.46 10.40
C LEU A 250 -11.25 17.71 10.84
N LEU A 251 -10.26 17.55 9.96
CA LEU A 251 -8.95 16.98 10.31
C LEU A 251 -8.20 17.85 11.31
N VAL A 252 -8.17 19.18 11.09
CA VAL A 252 -7.52 20.13 11.99
C VAL A 252 -8.20 20.14 13.36
N ILE A 253 -9.55 20.15 13.38
CA ILE A 253 -10.33 20.11 14.62
C ILE A 253 -10.07 18.80 15.37
N ASN A 254 -10.11 17.65 14.69
CA ASN A 254 -9.82 16.36 15.30
C ASN A 254 -8.39 16.28 15.83
N TYR A 255 -7.41 16.81 15.09
CA TYR A 255 -6.03 16.88 15.55
C TYR A 255 -5.89 17.75 16.82
N ALA A 256 -6.58 18.91 16.87
CA ALA A 256 -6.58 19.79 18.02
C ALA A 256 -7.23 19.16 19.25
N ILE A 257 -8.32 18.39 19.06
CA ILE A 257 -9.02 17.69 20.15
C ILE A 257 -8.22 16.51 20.65
N SER A 258 -7.53 15.80 19.76
CA SER A 258 -6.77 14.58 20.09
C SER A 258 -5.54 14.85 20.92
N LYS A 259 -5.04 16.11 21.04
CA LYS A 259 -3.77 16.48 21.69
C LYS A 259 -2.81 15.29 21.67
N PRO A 260 -1.92 15.14 20.70
CA PRO A 260 -1.01 14.00 20.67
C PRO A 260 -0.23 14.02 21.97
N ASN A 261 -0.45 13.03 22.80
CA ASN A 261 0.47 12.74 23.89
C ASN A 261 1.74 12.30 23.18
N VAL A 262 2.68 13.24 23.00
CA VAL A 262 3.99 13.00 22.38
C VAL A 262 4.81 12.16 23.36
N LYS A 263 4.37 10.92 23.56
CA LYS A 263 5.22 9.87 24.06
C LYS A 263 5.79 9.18 22.84
N SER A 264 7.10 9.45 22.66
CA SER A 264 8.12 8.76 21.86
C SER A 264 7.64 7.79 20.74
N PRO A 265 8.30 7.77 19.59
CA PRO A 265 8.06 6.75 18.59
C PRO A 265 8.15 5.39 19.27
N VAL A 266 7.02 4.72 19.41
CA VAL A 266 6.92 3.39 20.01
C VAL A 266 7.76 2.49 19.15
N SER A 267 8.88 2.10 19.69
CA SER A 267 9.74 1.05 19.21
C SER A 267 8.92 -0.25 19.14
N TYR A 268 8.30 -0.51 17.99
CA TYR A 268 7.70 -1.81 17.68
C TYR A 268 8.75 -2.95 17.64
N THR A 269 10.02 -2.61 17.81
CA THR A 269 11.14 -3.55 17.86
C THR A 269 11.28 -4.25 19.22
N HIS A 270 10.67 -3.74 20.30
CA HIS A 270 10.87 -4.32 21.64
C HIS A 270 9.82 -5.34 22.11
N LEU A 271 8.65 -5.43 21.47
CA LEU A 271 7.63 -6.39 21.90
C LEU A 271 7.86 -7.82 21.37
N ARG A 272 8.77 -8.02 20.41
CA ARG A 272 9.14 -9.35 19.90
C ARG A 272 10.43 -9.94 20.50
N ALA A 273 11.19 -9.14 21.26
CA ALA A 273 12.44 -9.60 21.86
C ALA A 273 12.28 -10.29 23.22
N HIS A 274 11.11 -10.22 23.85
CA HIS A 274 10.85 -10.81 25.16
C HIS A 274 10.08 -12.15 25.15
N GLU A 275 9.68 -12.65 23.98
CA GLU A 275 8.99 -13.96 23.88
C GLU A 275 9.89 -15.11 23.40
N THR A 276 11.19 -14.87 23.24
CA THR A 276 12.18 -15.93 22.93
C THR A 276 13.33 -15.88 23.93
N GLY A 277 12.99 -16.13 25.16
CA GLY A 277 13.96 -16.41 26.19
C GLY A 277 13.70 -17.76 26.81
#